data_c8ab7d6d5e40699e3a58ccfbc9c18960
#
_entry.id   c8ab7d6d5e40699e3a58ccfbc9c18960
#
_cell.length_a   1.000
_cell.length_b   1.000
_cell.length_c   1.000
_cell.angle_alpha   90.00
_cell.angle_beta   90.00
_cell.angle_gamma   90.00
#
_symmetry.space_group_name_H-M   'P 1'
#
loop_
_entity.id
_entity.type
_entity.pdbx_description
1 polymer ?
#
loop_
_entity_poly.entity_id
_entity_poly.type
_entity_poly.pdbx_seq_one_letter_code
_entity_poly.pdbx_strand_id
1 'polypeptide(L)'
;MKYKLQQETKPKLSTFGKYKAVAVHQQTVGTKDIAEECVEEMIPLDEVIYKTALSQIAKVVKRHLRNGDKVCLDGIGLLKLEIESDKVDNPSDFNPKKHIRGARLHIIPESIDGVQDLYDGIEYER
;
A
#
# COMPACT_ATOMS: atom_id res chain seq x y z
N MET A 1 -7.36 15.52 -3.96
CA MET A 1 -6.20 14.88 -4.65
C MET A 1 -5.97 15.55 -6.00
N LYS A 2 -4.77 16.01 -6.22
CA LYS A 2 -4.42 16.61 -7.52
C LYS A 2 -4.14 15.53 -8.56
N TYR A 3 -4.52 15.80 -9.79
CA TYR A 3 -4.27 14.90 -10.91
C TYR A 3 -3.78 15.66 -12.14
N LYS A 4 -3.17 14.92 -13.04
CA LYS A 4 -2.82 15.40 -14.38
C LYS A 4 -3.36 14.42 -15.43
N LEU A 5 -3.50 14.89 -16.65
CA LEU A 5 -3.85 14.02 -17.76
C LEU A 5 -2.59 13.47 -18.39
N GLN A 6 -2.60 12.17 -18.64
CA GLN A 6 -1.50 11.46 -19.28
C GLN A 6 -2.03 10.77 -20.54
N GLN A 7 -1.32 10.97 -21.65
CA GLN A 7 -1.66 10.35 -22.93
C GLN A 7 -1.07 8.94 -23.02
N GLU A 8 -1.87 8.00 -23.53
CA GLU A 8 -1.38 6.67 -23.86
C GLU A 8 -0.48 6.72 -25.08
N THR A 9 0.77 6.33 -24.93
CA THR A 9 1.79 6.38 -25.98
C THR A 9 2.13 5.03 -26.59
N LYS A 10 1.52 3.94 -26.12
CA LYS A 10 1.76 2.60 -26.68
C LYS A 10 0.89 2.36 -27.92
N PRO A 11 1.48 2.32 -29.13
CA PRO A 11 0.71 2.24 -30.39
C PRO A 11 -0.15 0.99 -30.54
N LYS A 12 0.22 -0.10 -29.86
CA LYS A 12 -0.48 -1.39 -29.96
C LYS A 12 -1.76 -1.46 -29.11
N LEU A 13 -1.99 -0.50 -28.20
CA LEU A 13 -3.18 -0.49 -27.37
C LEU A 13 -4.34 0.21 -28.08
N SER A 14 -5.55 -0.30 -27.86
CA SER A 14 -6.78 0.31 -28.40
C SER A 14 -7.02 1.73 -27.87
N THR A 15 -6.39 2.07 -26.75
CA THR A 15 -6.48 3.38 -26.09
C THR A 15 -5.41 4.36 -26.56
N PHE A 16 -4.61 4.01 -27.57
CA PHE A 16 -3.56 4.89 -28.11
C PHE A 16 -4.10 6.28 -28.44
N GLY A 17 -3.41 7.31 -27.97
CA GLY A 17 -3.80 8.70 -28.19
C GLY A 17 -4.86 9.22 -27.23
N LYS A 18 -5.49 8.37 -26.42
CA LYS A 18 -6.46 8.78 -25.42
C LYS A 18 -5.77 9.22 -24.12
N TYR A 19 -6.49 9.98 -23.32
CA TYR A 19 -5.97 10.54 -22.07
C TYR A 19 -6.65 9.89 -20.87
N LYS A 20 -5.90 9.76 -19.78
CA LYS A 20 -6.43 9.33 -18.48
C LYS A 20 -5.93 10.24 -17.36
N ALA A 21 -6.69 10.33 -16.27
CA ALA A 21 -6.26 11.03 -15.09
C ALA A 21 -5.25 10.18 -14.30
N VAL A 22 -4.19 10.81 -13.86
CA VAL A 22 -3.15 10.19 -13.02
C VAL A 22 -2.91 11.09 -11.82
N ALA A 23 -2.85 10.49 -10.63
CA ALA A 23 -2.59 11.24 -9.41
C ALA A 23 -1.22 11.94 -9.45
N VAL A 24 -1.21 13.17 -8.96
CA VAL A 24 0.03 13.91 -8.72
C VAL A 24 0.34 13.84 -7.24
N HIS A 25 1.38 13.07 -6.88
CA HIS A 25 1.80 12.94 -5.49
C HIS A 25 2.61 14.17 -5.07
N GLN A 26 2.22 14.79 -3.95
CA GLN A 26 2.80 16.06 -3.53
C GLN A 26 4.04 15.89 -2.68
N GLN A 27 3.98 14.99 -1.69
CA GLN A 27 5.08 14.79 -0.74
C GLN A 27 5.05 13.39 -0.16
N THR A 28 6.15 13.00 0.45
CA THR A 28 6.21 11.80 1.27
C THR A 28 6.14 12.22 2.73
N VAL A 29 5.11 11.73 3.42
CA VAL A 29 4.93 11.97 4.85
C VAL A 29 5.57 10.82 5.62
N GLY A 30 6.57 11.13 6.43
CA GLY A 30 7.31 10.12 7.19
C GLY A 30 6.75 9.90 8.59
N THR A 31 7.33 8.93 9.30
CA THR A 31 6.94 8.58 10.67
C THR A 31 7.02 9.76 11.64
N LYS A 32 8.06 10.59 11.50
CA LYS A 32 8.23 11.78 12.34
C LYS A 32 7.09 12.76 12.13
N ASP A 33 6.73 13.03 10.88
CA ASP A 33 5.64 13.95 10.53
C ASP A 33 4.30 13.46 11.07
N ILE A 34 4.04 12.16 10.94
CA ILE A 34 2.82 11.52 11.46
C ILE A 34 2.77 11.65 12.99
N ALA A 35 3.88 11.39 13.66
CA ALA A 35 3.95 11.50 15.13
C ALA A 35 3.70 12.94 15.59
N GLU A 36 4.28 13.93 14.92
CA GLU A 36 4.07 15.35 15.23
C GLU A 36 2.61 15.75 15.07
N GLU A 37 1.96 15.32 13.99
CA GLU A 37 0.54 15.58 13.76
C GLU A 37 -0.35 14.91 14.79
N CYS A 38 -0.02 13.69 15.22
CA CYS A 38 -0.77 13.01 16.27
C CYS A 38 -0.70 13.78 17.60
N VAL A 39 0.45 14.36 17.94
CA VAL A 39 0.59 15.20 19.14
C VAL A 39 -0.29 16.44 19.06
N GLU A 40 -0.38 17.07 17.89
CA GLU A 40 -1.19 18.26 17.66
C GLU A 40 -2.70 17.97 17.72
N GLU A 41 -3.12 16.77 17.36
CA GLU A 41 -4.53 16.39 17.23
C GLU A 41 -5.23 15.96 18.52
N MET A 42 -4.71 16.20 19.69
CA MET A 42 -5.46 16.06 20.95
C MET A 42 -5.13 14.89 21.88
N ILE A 43 -4.33 13.92 21.47
CA ILE A 43 -3.92 12.88 22.42
C ILE A 43 -2.63 13.31 23.07
N PRO A 44 -2.61 13.54 24.41
CA PRO A 44 -1.47 14.13 25.09
C PRO A 44 -0.32 13.13 25.28
N LEU A 45 0.16 12.53 24.18
CA LEU A 45 1.33 11.68 24.17
C LEU A 45 2.49 12.42 23.51
N ASP A 46 3.68 12.17 24.03
CA ASP A 46 4.92 12.71 23.48
C ASP A 46 5.20 12.14 22.09
N GLU A 47 5.81 12.95 21.22
CA GLU A 47 6.28 12.53 19.89
C GLU A 47 7.12 11.26 19.96
N VAL A 48 8.02 11.15 20.94
CA VAL A 48 8.88 9.97 21.13
C VAL A 48 8.05 8.71 21.38
N ILE A 49 6.97 8.82 22.14
CA ILE A 49 6.07 7.70 22.43
C ILE A 49 5.39 7.23 21.14
N TYR A 50 4.90 8.16 20.31
CA TYR A 50 4.29 7.82 19.02
C TYR A 50 5.28 7.14 18.08
N LYS A 51 6.49 7.68 17.97
CA LYS A 51 7.55 7.09 17.12
C LYS A 51 7.94 5.70 17.58
N THR A 52 8.09 5.52 18.91
CA THR A 52 8.43 4.22 19.49
C THR A 52 7.31 3.20 19.25
N ALA A 53 6.06 3.61 19.45
CA ALA A 53 4.90 2.76 19.20
C ALA A 53 4.82 2.34 17.73
N LEU A 54 5.00 3.27 16.79
CA LEU A 54 5.00 2.97 15.36
C LEU A 54 6.12 2.00 14.98
N SER A 55 7.31 2.19 15.51
CA SER A 55 8.44 1.28 15.28
C SER A 55 8.16 -0.12 15.80
N GLN A 56 7.57 -0.24 16.97
CA GLN A 56 7.22 -1.53 17.55
C GLN A 56 6.11 -2.23 16.76
N ILE A 57 5.09 -1.48 16.36
CA ILE A 57 4.01 -2.01 15.52
C ILE A 57 4.56 -2.51 14.20
N ALA A 58 5.40 -1.71 13.54
CA ALA A 58 6.02 -2.09 12.27
C ALA A 58 6.83 -3.38 12.40
N LYS A 59 7.57 -3.53 13.48
CA LYS A 59 8.37 -4.74 13.76
C LYS A 59 7.50 -5.98 13.89
N VAL A 60 6.40 -5.88 14.63
CA VAL A 60 5.47 -6.98 14.83
C VAL A 60 4.72 -7.32 13.53
N VAL A 61 4.28 -6.30 12.79
CA VAL A 61 3.61 -6.47 11.50
C VAL A 61 4.52 -7.20 10.50
N LYS A 62 5.78 -6.78 10.39
CA LYS A 62 6.76 -7.43 9.50
C LYS A 62 6.94 -8.91 9.86
N ARG A 63 7.02 -9.22 11.15
CA ARG A 63 7.19 -10.60 11.59
C ARG A 63 6.02 -11.47 11.15
N HIS A 64 4.79 -11.00 11.31
CA HIS A 64 3.60 -11.73 10.87
C HIS A 64 3.54 -11.89 9.36
N LEU A 65 3.79 -10.81 8.61
CA LEU A 65 3.79 -10.86 7.15
C LEU A 65 4.82 -11.85 6.61
N ARG A 66 6.03 -11.84 7.14
CA ARG A 66 7.09 -12.78 6.75
C ARG A 66 6.74 -14.24 7.06
N ASN A 67 5.91 -14.45 8.06
CA ASN A 67 5.44 -15.78 8.44
C ASN A 67 4.23 -16.24 7.60
N GLY A 68 3.76 -15.43 6.68
CA GLY A 68 2.63 -15.76 5.81
C GLY A 68 1.27 -15.37 6.34
N ASP A 69 1.21 -14.63 7.45
CA ASP A 69 -0.05 -14.15 7.99
C ASP A 69 -0.57 -12.93 7.20
N LYS A 70 -1.88 -12.77 7.20
CA LYS A 70 -2.51 -11.51 6.83
C LYS A 70 -2.59 -10.63 8.07
N VAL A 71 -2.36 -9.35 7.91
CA VAL A 71 -2.42 -8.39 9.00
C VAL A 71 -3.48 -7.33 8.70
N CYS A 72 -4.49 -7.24 9.57
CA CYS A 72 -5.48 -6.17 9.46
C CYS A 72 -5.06 -5.01 10.33
N LEU A 73 -4.86 -3.84 9.73
CA LEU A 73 -4.68 -2.58 10.44
C LEU A 73 -6.00 -1.82 10.40
N ASP A 74 -6.68 -1.76 11.54
CA ASP A 74 -7.98 -1.11 11.65
C ASP A 74 -7.90 0.35 11.18
N GLY A 75 -8.86 0.75 10.35
CA GLY A 75 -8.89 2.08 9.76
C GLY A 75 -8.04 2.24 8.49
N ILE A 76 -7.23 1.25 8.13
CA ILE A 76 -6.38 1.32 6.92
C ILE A 76 -6.71 0.19 5.96
N GLY A 77 -6.51 -1.05 6.38
CA GLY A 77 -6.76 -2.17 5.49
C GLY A 77 -6.07 -3.46 5.88
N LEU A 78 -6.16 -4.42 4.98
CA LEU A 78 -5.58 -5.75 5.12
C LEU A 78 -4.28 -5.82 4.33
N LEU A 79 -3.21 -6.19 5.01
CA LEU A 79 -1.88 -6.35 4.43
C LEU A 79 -1.56 -7.84 4.29
N LYS A 80 -0.96 -8.20 3.16
CA LYS A 80 -0.44 -9.55 2.93
C LYS A 80 0.75 -9.50 1.99
N LEU A 81 1.63 -10.49 2.08
CA LEU A 81 2.67 -10.71 1.09
C LEU A 81 2.20 -11.74 0.06
N GLU A 82 2.44 -11.44 -1.19
CA GLU A 82 2.22 -12.36 -2.30
C GLU A 82 3.57 -12.80 -2.85
N ILE A 83 3.66 -14.05 -3.28
CA ILE A 83 4.87 -14.59 -3.87
C ILE A 83 4.92 -14.22 -5.35
N GLU A 84 6.03 -13.67 -5.78
CA GLU A 84 6.33 -13.47 -7.20
C GLU A 84 7.09 -14.68 -7.70
N SER A 85 6.48 -15.42 -8.61
CA SER A 85 6.99 -16.72 -9.08
C SER A 85 6.91 -16.84 -10.58
N ASP A 86 7.89 -17.52 -11.15
CA ASP A 86 7.81 -18.03 -12.52
C ASP A 86 6.79 -19.16 -12.58
N LYS A 87 6.23 -19.36 -13.76
CA LYS A 87 5.31 -20.47 -14.04
C LYS A 87 6.10 -21.64 -14.63
N VAL A 88 5.71 -22.85 -14.26
CA VAL A 88 6.26 -24.08 -14.82
C VAL A 88 5.11 -24.98 -15.31
N ASP A 89 5.40 -25.84 -16.29
CA ASP A 89 4.37 -26.70 -16.89
C ASP A 89 3.91 -27.81 -15.95
N ASN A 90 4.84 -28.40 -15.20
CA ASN A 90 4.53 -29.47 -14.26
C ASN A 90 4.97 -29.12 -12.85
N PRO A 91 4.19 -29.52 -11.82
CA PRO A 91 4.57 -29.26 -10.42
C PRO A 91 5.94 -29.84 -10.06
N SER A 92 6.33 -30.96 -10.64
CA SER A 92 7.62 -31.60 -10.40
C SER A 92 8.81 -30.78 -10.91
N ASP A 93 8.60 -29.87 -11.85
CA ASP A 93 9.64 -29.01 -12.40
C ASP A 93 9.90 -27.78 -11.52
N PHE A 94 9.03 -27.52 -10.55
CA PHE A 94 9.13 -26.34 -9.74
C PHE A 94 10.28 -26.43 -8.74
N ASN A 95 11.16 -25.45 -8.77
CA ASN A 95 12.27 -25.29 -7.83
C ASN A 95 12.16 -23.90 -7.18
N PRO A 96 11.91 -23.84 -5.84
CA PRO A 96 11.76 -22.55 -5.15
C PRO A 96 12.95 -21.62 -5.33
N LYS A 97 14.17 -22.15 -5.30
CA LYS A 97 15.39 -21.33 -5.44
C LYS A 97 15.53 -20.71 -6.82
N LYS A 98 14.97 -21.36 -7.84
CA LYS A 98 15.08 -20.93 -9.22
C LYS A 98 13.87 -20.10 -9.66
N HIS A 99 12.67 -20.48 -9.22
CA HIS A 99 11.42 -19.96 -9.76
C HIS A 99 10.74 -18.93 -8.87
N ILE A 100 11.01 -18.89 -7.57
CA ILE A 100 10.51 -17.82 -6.69
C ILE A 100 11.45 -16.62 -6.81
N ARG A 101 10.94 -15.52 -7.34
CA ARG A 101 11.71 -14.28 -7.54
C ARG A 101 11.73 -13.40 -6.30
N GLY A 102 10.71 -13.49 -5.46
CA GLY A 102 10.59 -12.68 -4.27
C GLY A 102 9.17 -12.60 -3.77
N ALA A 103 8.92 -11.60 -2.96
CA ALA A 103 7.60 -11.32 -2.42
C ALA A 103 7.21 -9.86 -2.65
N ARG A 104 5.92 -9.61 -2.71
CA ARG A 104 5.36 -8.27 -2.93
C ARG A 104 4.31 -7.98 -1.89
N LEU A 105 4.35 -6.77 -1.32
CA LEU A 105 3.31 -6.31 -0.41
C LEU A 105 2.05 -5.94 -1.18
N HIS A 106 0.93 -6.51 -0.76
CA HIS A 106 -0.40 -6.19 -1.26
C HIS A 106 -1.24 -5.64 -0.12
N ILE A 107 -1.89 -4.50 -0.35
CA ILE A 107 -2.76 -3.84 0.62
C ILE A 107 -4.16 -3.76 0.03
N ILE A 108 -5.14 -4.27 0.79
CA ILE A 108 -6.56 -4.17 0.44
C ILE A 108 -7.19 -3.17 1.40
N PRO A 109 -7.80 -2.07 0.91
CA PRO A 109 -8.43 -1.08 1.78
C PRO A 109 -9.53 -1.68 2.64
N GLU A 110 -9.67 -1.16 3.86
CA GLU A 110 -10.75 -1.58 4.75
C GLU A 110 -12.11 -1.16 4.18
N SER A 111 -13.10 -2.05 4.32
CA SER A 111 -14.47 -1.80 3.92
C SER A 111 -15.37 -1.88 5.15
N ILE A 112 -16.15 -0.81 5.39
CA ILE A 112 -17.15 -0.75 6.44
C ILE A 112 -18.51 -0.74 5.75
N ASP A 113 -19.38 -1.73 6.04
CA ASP A 113 -20.70 -1.88 5.42
C ASP A 113 -20.67 -1.82 3.87
N GLY A 114 -19.61 -2.38 3.28
CA GLY A 114 -19.43 -2.38 1.84
C GLY A 114 -18.86 -1.08 1.26
N VAL A 115 -18.62 -0.08 2.08
CA VAL A 115 -18.01 1.20 1.68
C VAL A 115 -16.55 1.22 2.10
N GLN A 116 -15.68 1.54 1.17
CA GLN A 116 -14.25 1.71 1.45
C GLN A 116 -14.01 3.13 1.95
N ASP A 117 -13.97 3.28 3.26
CA ASP A 117 -13.84 4.57 3.94
C ASP A 117 -12.63 5.40 3.45
N LEU A 118 -11.53 4.72 3.13
CA LEU A 118 -10.32 5.39 2.60
C LEU A 118 -10.59 6.24 1.36
N TYR A 119 -11.56 5.85 0.54
CA TYR A 119 -11.85 6.51 -0.72
C TYR A 119 -13.01 7.51 -0.64
N ASP A 120 -13.72 7.50 0.48
CA ASP A 120 -14.87 8.37 0.66
C ASP A 120 -14.43 9.83 0.81
N GLY A 121 -15.15 10.74 0.18
CA GLY A 121 -14.90 12.17 0.29
C GLY A 121 -13.66 12.69 -0.44
N ILE A 122 -13.04 11.90 -1.32
CA ILE A 122 -11.93 12.41 -2.12
C ILE A 122 -12.43 13.42 -3.14
N GLU A 123 -11.90 14.63 -3.07
CA GLU A 123 -12.13 15.66 -4.08
C GLU A 123 -10.96 15.69 -5.07
N TYR A 124 -11.27 15.74 -6.35
CA TYR A 124 -10.29 15.73 -7.41
C TYR A 124 -10.11 17.11 -8.03
N GLU A 125 -8.86 17.54 -8.14
CA GLU A 125 -8.50 18.85 -8.66
C GLU A 125 -7.39 18.71 -9.71
N ARG A 126 -7.63 19.32 -10.88
CA ARG A 126 -6.67 19.27 -11.99
C ARG A 126 -5.53 20.29 -11.83
#